data_b410f08e4987b8849f56ded0a54f0b70
#
_entry.id   b410f08e4987b8849f56ded0a54f0b70
#
_cell.length_a   1.000
_cell.length_b   1.000
_cell.length_c   1.000
_cell.angle_alpha   90.00
_cell.angle_beta   90.00
_cell.angle_gamma   90.00
#
_symmetry.space_group_name_H-M   'P 1'
#
loop_
_entity.id
_entity.type
_entity.pdbx_description
1 polymer ?
#
loop_
_entity_poly.entity_id
_entity_poly.type
_entity_poly.pdbx_seq_one_letter_code
_entity_poly.pdbx_strand_id
1 'polypeptide(L)'
;LSEPCFALLVIFLLGVIFNADSTFFKWTTHRDMLRQSSVYGILACGMTLVIITAGIDLSVGSILGFTAVMFAILSIYQEWSPWLSIPACCLMGTLLGIISGVFIARFRIQPFIATLAMMVFARGMAKLVSSGMKVSPWFQQSDGTSIYREPSIFGFLDSNILQGNLAMVTLIFAICLLVSWIILSRLRIGRYIYAVGGNEEAARFSGVPVVLTKIFAYGMCGLFSAIAGICQAAQEHQGDPEAGTFYELSAIAIVVIGGTSLMGGRGGILLTLIGTLTIGYLEKILSINAVGESSRLLLTGVIIITAVLLQKRRK
;
A
#
# COMPACT_ATOMS: atom_id res chain seq x y z
N LEU A 1 -14.07 14.28 -9.53
CA LEU A 1 -14.79 13.54 -8.48
C LEU A 1 -16.01 12.76 -9.01
N SER A 2 -16.73 13.28 -10.02
CA SER A 2 -17.97 12.65 -10.50
C SER A 2 -17.80 11.21 -11.00
N GLU A 3 -16.72 10.90 -11.70
CA GLU A 3 -16.52 9.59 -12.33
C GLU A 3 -15.98 8.51 -11.41
N PRO A 4 -14.95 8.74 -10.57
CA PRO A 4 -14.58 7.76 -9.55
C PRO A 4 -15.73 7.45 -8.59
N CYS A 5 -16.53 8.48 -8.23
CA CYS A 5 -17.74 8.27 -7.44
C CYS A 5 -18.79 7.43 -8.19
N PHE A 6 -18.94 7.63 -9.50
CA PHE A 6 -19.82 6.80 -10.30
C PHE A 6 -19.36 5.35 -10.37
N ALA A 7 -18.05 5.11 -10.55
CA ALA A 7 -17.50 3.76 -10.54
C ALA A 7 -17.75 3.07 -9.18
N LEU A 8 -17.53 3.77 -8.06
CA LEU A 8 -17.81 3.24 -6.73
C LEU A 8 -19.30 2.93 -6.56
N LEU A 9 -20.19 3.80 -7.04
CA LEU A 9 -21.64 3.60 -6.98
C LEU A 9 -22.06 2.34 -7.77
N VAL A 10 -21.52 2.17 -8.98
CA VAL A 10 -21.79 0.97 -9.81
C VAL A 10 -21.35 -0.29 -9.11
N ILE A 11 -20.14 -0.33 -8.54
CA ILE A 11 -19.63 -1.48 -7.79
C ILE A 11 -20.51 -1.76 -6.56
N PHE A 12 -20.91 -0.72 -5.83
CA PHE A 12 -21.80 -0.89 -4.68
C PHE A 12 -23.16 -1.47 -5.07
N LEU A 13 -23.76 -1.00 -6.17
CA LEU A 13 -25.00 -1.54 -6.72
C LEU A 13 -24.87 -3.00 -7.17
N LEU A 14 -23.71 -3.37 -7.74
CA LEU A 14 -23.40 -4.77 -8.02
C LEU A 14 -23.39 -5.62 -6.74
N GLY A 15 -22.87 -5.10 -5.62
CA GLY A 15 -22.93 -5.76 -4.32
C GLY A 15 -24.35 -5.95 -3.78
N VAL A 16 -25.25 -5.01 -4.07
CA VAL A 16 -26.69 -5.15 -3.72
C VAL A 16 -27.35 -6.24 -4.55
N ILE A 17 -27.00 -6.36 -5.84
CA ILE A 17 -27.56 -7.38 -6.75
C ILE A 17 -26.98 -8.76 -6.42
N PHE A 18 -25.65 -8.86 -6.27
CA PHE A 18 -24.93 -10.09 -5.95
C PHE A 18 -24.60 -10.15 -4.45
N ASN A 19 -25.64 -10.19 -3.61
CA ASN A 19 -25.51 -9.97 -2.16
C ASN A 19 -25.20 -11.25 -1.36
N ALA A 20 -25.05 -12.41 -2.00
CA ALA A 20 -24.72 -13.69 -1.35
C ALA A 20 -25.61 -13.95 -0.11
N ASP A 21 -26.92 -14.12 -0.33
CA ASP A 21 -27.91 -14.38 0.71
C ASP A 21 -27.88 -13.34 1.86
N SER A 22 -27.93 -12.08 1.49
CA SER A 22 -27.89 -10.92 2.39
C SER A 22 -26.57 -10.73 3.15
N THR A 23 -25.52 -11.48 2.83
CA THR A 23 -24.20 -11.34 3.47
C THR A 23 -23.58 -9.97 3.20
N PHE A 24 -23.83 -9.38 2.02
CA PHE A 24 -23.37 -8.04 1.66
C PHE A 24 -23.88 -6.97 2.63
N PHE A 25 -25.10 -7.10 3.18
CA PHE A 25 -25.71 -6.10 4.07
C PHE A 25 -25.25 -6.21 5.52
N LYS A 26 -24.48 -7.23 5.89
CA LYS A 26 -23.94 -7.35 7.25
C LYS A 26 -22.81 -6.35 7.48
N TRP A 27 -22.84 -5.64 8.61
CA TRP A 27 -21.76 -4.72 8.98
C TRP A 27 -20.38 -5.39 9.00
N THR A 28 -20.31 -6.64 9.43
CA THR A 28 -19.07 -7.42 9.42
C THR A 28 -18.43 -7.52 8.04
N THR A 29 -19.24 -7.62 6.97
CA THR A 29 -18.75 -7.66 5.58
C THR A 29 -18.05 -6.36 5.20
N HIS A 30 -18.63 -5.22 5.54
CA HIS A 30 -18.04 -3.90 5.28
C HIS A 30 -16.78 -3.66 6.13
N ARG A 31 -16.81 -4.02 7.40
CA ARG A 31 -15.65 -3.96 8.28
C ARG A 31 -14.48 -4.80 7.76
N ASP A 32 -14.75 -6.04 7.39
CA ASP A 32 -13.73 -6.96 6.88
C ASP A 32 -13.19 -6.52 5.52
N MET A 33 -14.05 -5.94 4.67
CA MET A 33 -13.62 -5.29 3.42
C MET A 33 -12.66 -4.14 3.73
N LEU A 34 -13.01 -3.24 4.64
CA LEU A 34 -12.14 -2.12 5.03
C LEU A 34 -10.82 -2.62 5.63
N ARG A 35 -10.84 -3.64 6.50
CA ARG A 35 -9.64 -4.24 7.07
C ARG A 35 -8.69 -4.75 5.98
N GLN A 36 -9.19 -5.54 5.02
CA GLN A 36 -8.40 -6.10 3.92
C GLN A 36 -7.88 -5.01 2.97
N SER A 37 -8.74 -4.06 2.59
CA SER A 37 -8.38 -2.99 1.67
C SER A 37 -7.43 -1.96 2.28
N SER A 38 -7.35 -1.87 3.61
CA SER A 38 -6.54 -0.86 4.29
C SER A 38 -5.05 -1.01 3.99
N VAL A 39 -4.52 -2.22 3.90
CA VAL A 39 -3.11 -2.46 3.55
C VAL A 39 -2.80 -1.92 2.15
N TYR A 40 -3.64 -2.26 1.17
CA TYR A 40 -3.52 -1.71 -0.20
C TYR A 40 -3.71 -0.19 -0.24
N GLY A 41 -4.63 0.33 0.57
CA GLY A 41 -4.88 1.76 0.70
C GLY A 41 -3.69 2.52 1.27
N ILE A 42 -2.97 1.96 2.26
CA ILE A 42 -1.74 2.55 2.81
C ILE A 42 -0.67 2.62 1.72
N LEU A 43 -0.46 1.54 0.95
CA LEU A 43 0.45 1.55 -0.21
C LEU A 43 0.03 2.59 -1.24
N ALA A 44 -1.26 2.68 -1.55
CA ALA A 44 -1.81 3.63 -2.51
C ALA A 44 -1.63 5.08 -2.08
N CYS A 45 -1.60 5.40 -0.76
CA CYS A 45 -1.26 6.73 -0.26
C CYS A 45 0.16 7.16 -0.70
N GLY A 46 1.15 6.28 -0.55
CA GLY A 46 2.51 6.52 -1.00
C GLY A 46 2.60 6.59 -2.53
N MET A 47 1.99 5.63 -3.20
CA MET A 47 1.94 5.56 -4.67
C MET A 47 1.32 6.83 -5.28
N THR A 48 0.32 7.42 -4.63
CA THR A 48 -0.31 8.67 -5.08
C THR A 48 0.71 9.82 -5.13
N LEU A 49 1.56 9.96 -4.11
CA LEU A 49 2.60 10.99 -4.09
C LEU A 49 3.59 10.79 -5.25
N VAL A 50 3.99 9.56 -5.49
CA VAL A 50 4.93 9.21 -6.57
C VAL A 50 4.28 9.43 -7.94
N ILE A 51 3.05 8.95 -8.17
CA ILE A 51 2.36 9.08 -9.47
C ILE A 51 2.11 10.56 -9.80
N ILE A 52 1.75 11.40 -8.84
CA ILE A 52 1.59 12.84 -9.09
C ILE A 52 2.90 13.47 -9.57
N THR A 53 4.09 12.97 -9.18
CA THR A 53 5.39 13.41 -9.73
C THR A 53 5.72 12.83 -11.11
N ALA A 54 4.78 12.17 -11.80
CA ALA A 54 4.99 11.41 -13.04
C ALA A 54 5.96 10.22 -12.88
N GLY A 55 6.06 9.65 -11.67
CA GLY A 55 6.82 8.45 -11.35
C GLY A 55 5.95 7.23 -11.13
N ILE A 56 6.56 6.06 -11.07
CA ILE A 56 5.94 4.80 -10.65
C ILE A 56 6.92 4.11 -9.70
N ASP A 57 6.40 3.48 -8.64
CA ASP A 57 7.21 2.72 -7.70
C ASP A 57 6.73 1.26 -7.64
N LEU A 58 7.49 0.37 -8.28
CA LEU A 58 7.21 -1.07 -8.28
C LEU A 58 7.74 -1.78 -7.02
N SER A 59 8.53 -1.10 -6.19
CA SER A 59 9.17 -1.72 -5.04
C SER A 59 8.28 -1.83 -3.80
N VAL A 60 7.11 -1.17 -3.80
CA VAL A 60 6.23 -1.03 -2.61
C VAL A 60 5.84 -2.37 -1.99
N GLY A 61 5.48 -3.37 -2.82
CA GLY A 61 5.11 -4.71 -2.33
C GLY A 61 6.30 -5.47 -1.75
N SER A 62 7.49 -5.32 -2.34
CA SER A 62 8.71 -5.97 -1.83
C SER A 62 9.26 -5.28 -0.57
N ILE A 63 9.14 -3.96 -0.46
CA ILE A 63 9.47 -3.20 0.76
C ILE A 63 8.51 -3.62 1.89
N LEU A 64 7.20 -3.77 1.58
CA LEU A 64 6.22 -4.31 2.51
C LEU A 64 6.66 -5.68 3.04
N GLY A 65 6.97 -6.63 2.15
CA GLY A 65 7.41 -7.97 2.53
C GLY A 65 8.69 -7.97 3.37
N PHE A 66 9.68 -7.15 3.00
CA PHE A 66 10.90 -6.99 3.77
C PHE A 66 10.63 -6.44 5.18
N THR A 67 9.82 -5.40 5.29
CA THR A 67 9.51 -4.79 6.59
C THR A 67 8.59 -5.66 7.44
N ALA A 68 7.70 -6.46 6.84
CA ALA A 68 6.91 -7.48 7.53
C ALA A 68 7.81 -8.55 8.19
N VAL A 69 8.79 -9.07 7.44
CA VAL A 69 9.78 -10.01 7.95
C VAL A 69 10.63 -9.38 9.05
N MET A 70 11.15 -8.16 8.83
CA MET A 70 11.98 -7.46 9.83
C MET A 70 11.19 -7.17 11.12
N PHE A 71 9.94 -6.75 11.00
CA PHE A 71 9.08 -6.52 12.16
C PHE A 71 8.86 -7.81 12.96
N ALA A 72 8.62 -8.93 12.27
CA ALA A 72 8.48 -10.22 12.92
C ALA A 72 9.79 -10.68 13.59
N ILE A 73 10.94 -10.55 12.91
CA ILE A 73 12.26 -10.90 13.49
C ILE A 73 12.53 -10.06 14.76
N LEU A 74 12.38 -8.74 14.65
CA LEU A 74 12.66 -7.82 15.77
C LEU A 74 11.72 -8.07 16.95
N SER A 75 10.43 -8.29 16.68
CA SER A 75 9.43 -8.43 17.74
C SER A 75 9.34 -9.85 18.30
N ILE A 76 9.41 -10.91 17.45
CA ILE A 76 9.21 -12.30 17.87
C ILE A 76 10.54 -12.93 18.33
N TYR A 77 11.63 -12.79 17.51
CA TYR A 77 12.88 -13.49 17.80
C TYR A 77 13.84 -12.67 18.68
N GLN A 78 13.86 -11.34 18.49
CA GLN A 78 14.74 -10.45 19.29
C GLN A 78 14.00 -9.78 20.45
N GLU A 79 12.70 -9.99 20.59
CA GLU A 79 11.84 -9.48 21.67
C GLU A 79 11.98 -7.94 21.88
N TRP A 80 12.23 -7.21 20.80
CA TRP A 80 12.31 -5.75 20.88
C TRP A 80 10.94 -5.15 21.24
N SER A 81 11.00 -4.08 22.05
CA SER A 81 9.77 -3.36 22.37
C SER A 81 9.17 -2.72 21.10
N PRO A 82 7.84 -2.56 21.03
CA PRO A 82 7.16 -1.91 19.90
C PRO A 82 7.68 -0.51 19.59
N TRP A 83 8.14 0.20 20.63
CA TRP A 83 8.71 1.55 20.51
C TRP A 83 10.05 1.59 19.74
N LEU A 84 10.71 0.47 19.59
CA LEU A 84 11.93 0.33 18.81
C LEU A 84 11.70 -0.40 17.48
N SER A 85 10.95 -1.50 17.49
CA SER A 85 10.73 -2.31 16.28
C SER A 85 9.93 -1.55 15.21
N ILE A 86 8.89 -0.80 15.58
CA ILE A 86 8.06 -0.03 14.63
C ILE A 86 8.89 1.09 13.97
N PRO A 87 9.55 2.02 14.71
CA PRO A 87 10.38 3.05 14.09
C PRO A 87 11.53 2.48 13.26
N ALA A 88 12.16 1.38 13.70
CA ALA A 88 13.23 0.73 12.94
C ALA A 88 12.73 0.24 11.57
N CYS A 89 11.59 -0.45 11.52
CA CYS A 89 10.98 -0.89 10.26
C CYS A 89 10.57 0.28 9.38
N CYS A 90 9.97 1.32 9.95
CA CYS A 90 9.62 2.54 9.23
C CYS A 90 10.86 3.22 8.63
N LEU A 91 11.97 3.30 9.38
CA LEU A 91 13.24 3.84 8.90
C LEU A 91 13.80 3.00 7.75
N MET A 92 13.81 1.67 7.86
CA MET A 92 14.28 0.76 6.81
C MET A 92 13.51 0.97 5.51
N GLY A 93 12.17 0.97 5.54
CA GLY A 93 11.37 1.19 4.34
C GLY A 93 11.55 2.60 3.75
N THR A 94 11.63 3.62 4.61
CA THR A 94 11.91 5.00 4.18
C THR A 94 13.26 5.10 3.48
N LEU A 95 14.31 4.47 4.00
CA LEU A 95 15.64 4.46 3.41
C LEU A 95 15.65 3.78 2.02
N LEU A 96 14.97 2.64 1.87
CA LEU A 96 14.85 1.97 0.57
C LEU A 96 14.12 2.87 -0.44
N GLY A 97 13.05 3.56 -0.03
CA GLY A 97 12.37 4.55 -0.85
C GLY A 97 13.27 5.74 -1.22
N ILE A 98 14.02 6.29 -0.26
CA ILE A 98 14.98 7.38 -0.50
C ILE A 98 16.07 6.94 -1.49
N ILE A 99 16.61 5.74 -1.37
CA ILE A 99 17.61 5.20 -2.30
C ILE A 99 17.04 5.16 -3.73
N SER A 100 15.83 4.65 -3.92
CA SER A 100 15.13 4.69 -5.21
C SER A 100 14.96 6.13 -5.71
N GLY A 101 14.51 7.02 -4.84
CA GLY A 101 14.36 8.44 -5.16
C GLY A 101 15.65 9.12 -5.59
N VAL A 102 16.79 8.79 -4.95
CA VAL A 102 18.12 9.30 -5.32
C VAL A 102 18.53 8.81 -6.70
N PHE A 103 18.38 7.52 -7.01
CA PHE A 103 18.69 6.98 -8.32
C PHE A 103 17.87 7.67 -9.43
N ILE A 104 16.59 7.90 -9.18
CA ILE A 104 15.69 8.56 -10.14
C ILE A 104 16.00 10.05 -10.28
N ALA A 105 16.12 10.76 -9.16
CA ALA A 105 16.20 12.21 -9.18
C ALA A 105 17.62 12.74 -9.43
N ARG A 106 18.66 12.10 -8.86
CA ARG A 106 20.05 12.57 -8.96
C ARG A 106 20.78 11.96 -10.14
N PHE A 107 20.57 10.65 -10.38
CA PHE A 107 21.23 9.92 -11.48
C PHE A 107 20.38 9.86 -12.74
N ARG A 108 19.14 10.38 -12.72
CA ARG A 108 18.20 10.43 -13.84
C ARG A 108 17.89 9.06 -14.44
N ILE A 109 17.92 8.02 -13.61
CA ILE A 109 17.50 6.68 -14.02
C ILE A 109 15.98 6.69 -14.18
N GLN A 110 15.47 6.00 -15.20
CA GLN A 110 14.03 5.88 -15.38
C GLN A 110 13.36 5.28 -14.14
N PRO A 111 12.25 5.84 -13.64
CA PRO A 111 11.56 5.36 -12.44
C PRO A 111 11.28 3.86 -12.45
N PHE A 112 10.79 3.34 -13.57
CA PHE A 112 10.50 1.94 -13.76
C PHE A 112 11.74 1.05 -13.50
N ILE A 113 12.90 1.39 -14.06
CA ILE A 113 14.13 0.60 -13.94
C ILE A 113 14.64 0.64 -12.49
N ALA A 114 14.70 1.84 -11.90
CA ALA A 114 15.21 2.00 -10.53
C ALA A 114 14.35 1.27 -9.51
N THR A 115 13.01 1.36 -9.62
CA THR A 115 12.11 0.71 -8.68
C THR A 115 11.95 -0.78 -8.92
N LEU A 116 12.11 -1.27 -10.16
CA LEU A 116 12.21 -2.69 -10.46
C LEU A 116 13.45 -3.31 -9.81
N ALA A 117 14.61 -2.63 -9.92
CA ALA A 117 15.83 -3.08 -9.25
C ALA A 117 15.67 -3.10 -7.72
N MET A 118 15.03 -2.07 -7.16
CA MET A 118 14.73 -2.01 -5.72
C MET A 118 13.73 -3.10 -5.31
N MET A 119 12.75 -3.43 -6.13
CA MET A 119 11.80 -4.50 -5.90
C MET A 119 12.53 -5.84 -5.72
N VAL A 120 13.44 -6.16 -6.66
CA VAL A 120 14.24 -7.40 -6.58
C VAL A 120 15.18 -7.38 -5.37
N PHE A 121 15.82 -6.24 -5.10
CA PHE A 121 16.71 -6.07 -3.95
C PHE A 121 15.97 -6.26 -2.62
N ALA A 122 14.85 -5.56 -2.41
CA ALA A 122 14.09 -5.67 -1.17
C ALA A 122 13.51 -7.08 -0.96
N ARG A 123 13.04 -7.75 -2.04
CA ARG A 123 12.59 -9.15 -1.98
C ARG A 123 13.74 -10.09 -1.65
N GLY A 124 14.91 -9.86 -2.24
CA GLY A 124 16.13 -10.62 -1.93
C GLY A 124 16.54 -10.46 -0.46
N MET A 125 16.49 -9.23 0.07
CA MET A 125 16.76 -8.96 1.50
C MET A 125 15.74 -9.67 2.41
N ALA A 126 14.46 -9.63 2.10
CA ALA A 126 13.42 -10.33 2.86
C ALA A 126 13.74 -11.84 2.96
N LYS A 127 14.06 -12.46 1.82
CA LYS A 127 14.42 -13.89 1.76
C LYS A 127 15.75 -14.21 2.46
N LEU A 128 16.75 -13.34 2.33
CA LEU A 128 18.05 -13.52 2.97
C LEU A 128 17.92 -13.54 4.50
N VAL A 129 17.26 -12.54 5.08
CA VAL A 129 17.15 -12.41 6.55
C VAL A 129 16.22 -13.44 7.18
N SER A 130 15.25 -13.96 6.42
CA SER A 130 14.33 -15.03 6.86
C SER A 130 14.77 -16.43 6.46
N SER A 131 15.92 -16.57 5.77
CA SER A 131 16.34 -17.85 5.14
C SER A 131 15.27 -18.42 4.19
N GLY A 132 14.46 -17.56 3.58
CA GLY A 132 13.36 -17.93 2.68
C GLY A 132 12.14 -18.52 3.39
N MET A 133 12.13 -18.58 4.72
CA MET A 133 11.04 -19.14 5.52
C MET A 133 10.18 -18.04 6.15
N LYS A 134 8.96 -18.41 6.55
CA LYS A 134 8.10 -17.52 7.33
C LYS A 134 8.64 -17.40 8.75
N VAL A 135 8.70 -16.17 9.25
CA VAL A 135 9.07 -15.88 10.64
C VAL A 135 7.82 -16.01 11.49
N SER A 136 7.70 -17.17 12.16
CA SER A 136 6.49 -17.57 12.89
C SER A 136 6.70 -17.46 14.41
N PRO A 137 5.63 -17.18 15.19
CA PRO A 137 5.67 -17.21 16.65
C PRO A 137 5.67 -18.64 17.24
N TRP A 138 5.67 -19.68 16.40
CA TRP A 138 5.75 -21.07 16.85
C TRP A 138 7.22 -21.52 16.96
N PHE A 139 7.61 -21.91 18.17
CA PHE A 139 8.96 -22.41 18.46
C PHE A 139 8.91 -23.90 18.77
N GLN A 140 9.69 -24.70 18.04
CA GLN A 140 9.79 -26.12 18.31
C GLN A 140 10.84 -26.36 19.42
N GLN A 141 10.44 -27.08 20.48
CA GLN A 141 11.35 -27.48 21.56
C GLN A 141 12.06 -28.79 21.24
N SER A 142 13.16 -29.06 21.96
CA SER A 142 13.93 -30.28 21.82
C SER A 142 13.18 -31.57 22.19
N ASP A 143 12.09 -31.44 22.95
CA ASP A 143 11.19 -32.54 23.33
C ASP A 143 10.09 -32.82 22.30
N GLY A 144 10.09 -32.11 21.16
CA GLY A 144 9.08 -32.21 20.10
C GLY A 144 7.79 -31.42 20.36
N THR A 145 7.69 -30.71 21.49
CA THR A 145 6.55 -29.80 21.75
C THR A 145 6.76 -28.48 21.05
N SER A 146 5.65 -27.80 20.70
CA SER A 146 5.69 -26.45 20.12
C SER A 146 5.14 -25.45 21.10
N ILE A 147 5.86 -24.34 21.32
CA ILE A 147 5.40 -23.22 22.14
C ILE A 147 5.04 -22.06 21.21
N TYR A 148 3.88 -21.45 21.47
CA TYR A 148 3.42 -20.23 20.82
C TYR A 148 3.84 -19.02 21.63
N ARG A 149 4.66 -18.15 21.04
CA ARG A 149 5.14 -16.90 21.65
C ARG A 149 4.86 -15.73 20.71
N GLU A 150 3.72 -15.10 20.88
CA GLU A 150 3.37 -13.93 20.09
C GLU A 150 3.50 -12.66 20.93
N PRO A 151 4.22 -11.64 20.44
CA PRO A 151 4.26 -10.34 21.05
C PRO A 151 2.87 -9.67 21.05
N SER A 152 2.48 -9.07 22.17
CA SER A 152 1.18 -8.40 22.33
C SER A 152 0.88 -7.33 21.27
N ILE A 153 1.90 -6.79 20.63
CA ILE A 153 1.75 -5.79 19.58
C ILE A 153 1.05 -6.35 18.33
N PHE A 154 1.25 -7.62 17.99
CA PHE A 154 0.56 -8.27 16.87
C PHE A 154 -0.95 -8.29 17.10
N GLY A 155 -1.36 -8.82 18.27
CA GLY A 155 -2.78 -8.82 18.66
C GLY A 155 -3.37 -7.41 18.79
N PHE A 156 -2.59 -6.42 19.24
CA PHE A 156 -3.03 -5.02 19.29
C PHE A 156 -3.29 -4.45 17.89
N LEU A 157 -2.35 -4.62 16.96
CA LEU A 157 -2.47 -4.11 15.59
C LEU A 157 -3.55 -4.85 14.78
N ASP A 158 -3.81 -6.13 15.09
CA ASP A 158 -4.90 -6.92 14.49
C ASP A 158 -6.25 -6.75 15.18
N SER A 159 -6.30 -6.03 16.30
CA SER A 159 -7.52 -5.85 17.08
C SER A 159 -8.60 -5.06 16.35
N ASN A 160 -9.84 -5.26 16.82
CA ASN A 160 -10.95 -4.41 16.45
C ASN A 160 -11.25 -3.43 17.59
N ILE A 161 -11.36 -2.15 17.25
CA ILE A 161 -11.73 -1.05 18.14
C ILE A 161 -13.22 -0.69 18.01
N LEU A 162 -13.70 0.26 18.79
CA LEU A 162 -15.10 0.72 18.78
C LEU A 162 -16.09 -0.44 18.94
N GLN A 163 -15.91 -1.24 20.01
CA GLN A 163 -16.74 -2.42 20.29
C GLN A 163 -16.75 -3.46 19.15
N GLY A 164 -15.64 -3.61 18.45
CA GLY A 164 -15.50 -4.56 17.35
C GLY A 164 -15.94 -4.06 15.98
N ASN A 165 -16.32 -2.79 15.85
CA ASN A 165 -16.87 -2.23 14.62
C ASN A 165 -15.82 -1.72 13.62
N LEU A 166 -14.58 -1.47 14.05
CA LEU A 166 -13.52 -0.95 13.20
C LEU A 166 -12.20 -1.67 13.49
N ALA A 167 -11.50 -2.11 12.45
CA ALA A 167 -10.17 -2.71 12.61
C ALA A 167 -9.11 -1.63 12.86
N MET A 168 -8.12 -1.91 13.72
CA MET A 168 -6.99 -1.01 13.99
C MET A 168 -6.24 -0.62 12.70
N VAL A 169 -6.05 -1.56 11.79
CA VAL A 169 -5.41 -1.31 10.48
C VAL A 169 -6.19 -0.27 9.66
N THR A 170 -7.52 -0.24 9.75
CA THR A 170 -8.35 0.77 9.09
C THR A 170 -8.13 2.17 9.70
N LEU A 171 -7.93 2.25 11.01
CA LEU A 171 -7.55 3.52 11.66
C LEU A 171 -6.16 3.99 11.19
N ILE A 172 -5.19 3.08 11.09
CA ILE A 172 -3.85 3.39 10.57
C ILE A 172 -3.94 3.89 9.13
N PHE A 173 -4.76 3.26 8.28
CA PHE A 173 -5.02 3.74 6.92
C PHE A 173 -5.63 5.14 6.92
N ALA A 174 -6.61 5.44 7.78
CA ALA A 174 -7.20 6.77 7.90
C ALA A 174 -6.16 7.84 8.30
N ILE A 175 -5.22 7.49 9.19
CA ILE A 175 -4.10 8.36 9.56
C ILE A 175 -3.17 8.58 8.36
N CYS A 176 -2.83 7.54 7.60
CA CYS A 176 -2.01 7.65 6.39
C CYS A 176 -2.69 8.54 5.32
N LEU A 177 -4.01 8.41 5.14
CA LEU A 177 -4.80 9.29 4.28
C LEU A 177 -4.72 10.75 4.76
N LEU A 178 -4.91 11.00 6.05
CA LEU A 178 -4.84 12.34 6.63
C LEU A 178 -3.45 12.97 6.44
N VAL A 179 -2.38 12.22 6.72
CA VAL A 179 -1.00 12.67 6.53
C VAL A 179 -0.74 13.02 5.07
N SER A 180 -1.13 12.14 4.14
CA SER A 180 -0.98 12.39 2.70
C SER A 180 -1.81 13.58 2.22
N TRP A 181 -3.03 13.76 2.77
CA TRP A 181 -3.85 14.93 2.49
C TRP A 181 -3.19 16.23 2.98
N ILE A 182 -2.63 16.23 4.19
CA ILE A 182 -1.90 17.40 4.73
C ILE A 182 -0.70 17.70 3.83
N ILE A 183 0.09 16.69 3.45
CA ILE A 183 1.25 16.86 2.57
C ILE A 183 0.84 17.52 1.25
N LEU A 184 -0.18 16.99 0.57
CA LEU A 184 -0.57 17.46 -0.75
C LEU A 184 -1.30 18.81 -0.73
N SER A 185 -2.14 19.07 0.30
CA SER A 185 -3.04 20.23 0.30
C SER A 185 -2.53 21.41 1.14
N ARG A 186 -1.71 21.17 2.17
CA ARG A 186 -1.32 22.20 3.14
C ARG A 186 0.17 22.55 3.09
N LEU A 187 1.06 21.60 2.75
CA LEU A 187 2.49 21.83 2.76
C LEU A 187 3.02 22.37 1.43
N ARG A 188 4.16 23.09 1.48
CA ARG A 188 4.86 23.59 0.30
C ARG A 188 5.31 22.45 -0.62
N ILE A 189 5.74 21.34 -0.03
CA ILE A 189 6.19 20.16 -0.77
C ILE A 189 5.08 19.57 -1.65
N GLY A 190 3.81 19.65 -1.24
CA GLY A 190 2.67 19.22 -2.05
C GLY A 190 2.56 20.02 -3.35
N ARG A 191 2.70 21.36 -3.28
CA ARG A 191 2.73 22.21 -4.47
C ARG A 191 3.90 21.87 -5.41
N TYR A 192 5.06 21.53 -4.83
CA TYR A 192 6.22 21.09 -5.61
C TYR A 192 5.98 19.74 -6.30
N ILE A 193 5.31 18.80 -5.62
CA ILE A 193 4.92 17.50 -6.19
C ILE A 193 4.04 17.70 -7.43
N TYR A 194 3.02 18.56 -7.36
CA TYR A 194 2.17 18.88 -8.51
C TYR A 194 2.91 19.62 -9.62
N ALA A 195 3.77 20.57 -9.26
CA ALA A 195 4.56 21.35 -10.25
C ALA A 195 5.52 20.43 -11.02
N VAL A 196 6.26 19.57 -10.31
CA VAL A 196 7.21 18.60 -10.92
C VAL A 196 6.49 17.65 -11.87
N GLY A 197 5.32 17.12 -11.47
CA GLY A 197 4.56 16.22 -12.31
C GLY A 197 3.85 16.89 -13.47
N GLY A 198 3.55 18.18 -13.39
CA GLY A 198 2.96 18.95 -14.48
C GLY A 198 3.97 19.25 -15.60
N ASN A 199 5.13 19.77 -15.24
CA ASN A 199 6.26 19.98 -16.13
C ASN A 199 7.54 20.13 -15.31
N GLU A 200 8.40 19.12 -15.33
CA GLU A 200 9.64 19.08 -14.54
C GLU A 200 10.62 20.21 -14.91
N GLU A 201 10.76 20.53 -16.20
CA GLU A 201 11.67 21.59 -16.66
C GLU A 201 11.16 22.97 -16.22
N ALA A 202 9.89 23.26 -16.44
CA ALA A 202 9.29 24.52 -16.00
C ALA A 202 9.38 24.68 -14.47
N ALA A 203 9.12 23.60 -13.71
CA ALA A 203 9.27 23.61 -12.26
C ALA A 203 10.71 23.94 -11.83
N ARG A 204 11.70 23.34 -12.50
CA ARG A 204 13.13 23.60 -12.24
C ARG A 204 13.50 25.06 -12.53
N PHE A 205 13.05 25.63 -13.65
CA PHE A 205 13.30 27.05 -13.99
C PHE A 205 12.58 28.00 -13.03
N SER A 206 11.46 27.56 -12.42
CA SER A 206 10.74 28.32 -11.39
C SER A 206 11.35 28.18 -9.98
N GLY A 207 12.53 27.54 -9.85
CA GLY A 207 13.23 27.41 -8.57
C GLY A 207 12.69 26.28 -7.66
N VAL A 208 11.85 25.37 -8.18
CA VAL A 208 11.38 24.20 -7.41
C VAL A 208 12.55 23.22 -7.22
N PRO A 209 12.81 22.73 -6.00
CA PRO A 209 13.87 21.77 -5.73
C PRO A 209 13.46 20.35 -6.18
N VAL A 210 13.45 20.11 -7.51
CA VAL A 210 12.96 18.90 -8.15
C VAL A 210 13.55 17.63 -7.56
N VAL A 211 14.88 17.61 -7.35
CA VAL A 211 15.59 16.43 -6.80
C VAL A 211 15.06 16.07 -5.42
N LEU A 212 15.00 17.04 -4.50
CA LEU A 212 14.50 16.81 -3.15
C LEU A 212 13.01 16.43 -3.14
N THR A 213 12.21 17.01 -4.04
CA THR A 213 10.78 16.71 -4.16
C THR A 213 10.56 15.26 -4.56
N LYS A 214 11.30 14.74 -5.55
CA LYS A 214 11.23 13.33 -5.95
C LYS A 214 11.73 12.41 -4.84
N ILE A 215 12.89 12.69 -4.24
CA ILE A 215 13.43 11.88 -3.13
C ILE A 215 12.41 11.81 -1.97
N PHE A 216 11.77 12.93 -1.64
CA PHE A 216 10.72 12.97 -0.61
C PHE A 216 9.53 12.09 -0.99
N ALA A 217 9.02 12.15 -2.23
CA ALA A 217 7.87 11.37 -2.67
C ALA A 217 8.16 9.85 -2.57
N TYR A 218 9.33 9.40 -3.05
CA TYR A 218 9.73 7.99 -2.94
C TYR A 218 10.03 7.57 -1.49
N GLY A 219 10.65 8.44 -0.68
CA GLY A 219 10.87 8.19 0.75
C GLY A 219 9.57 7.99 1.51
N MET A 220 8.56 8.84 1.25
CA MET A 220 7.21 8.69 1.81
C MET A 220 6.52 7.42 1.32
N CYS A 221 6.71 7.04 0.06
CA CYS A 221 6.20 5.79 -0.49
C CYS A 221 6.80 4.58 0.25
N GLY A 222 8.13 4.59 0.50
CA GLY A 222 8.80 3.57 1.29
C GLY A 222 8.34 3.52 2.75
N LEU A 223 8.07 4.69 3.38
CA LEU A 223 7.50 4.76 4.72
C LEU A 223 6.11 4.10 4.79
N PHE A 224 5.21 4.44 3.87
CA PHE A 224 3.89 3.82 3.84
C PHE A 224 3.95 2.33 3.50
N SER A 225 4.91 1.91 2.67
CA SER A 225 5.16 0.48 2.42
C SER A 225 5.60 -0.25 3.69
N ALA A 226 6.43 0.37 4.53
CA ALA A 226 6.83 -0.19 5.81
C ALA A 226 5.65 -0.29 6.80
N ILE A 227 4.83 0.76 6.90
CA ILE A 227 3.62 0.75 7.74
C ILE A 227 2.67 -0.37 7.27
N ALA A 228 2.47 -0.50 5.96
CA ALA A 228 1.66 -1.58 5.38
C ALA A 228 2.24 -2.96 5.72
N GLY A 229 3.58 -3.12 5.69
CA GLY A 229 4.26 -4.36 6.06
C GLY A 229 4.10 -4.74 7.53
N ILE A 230 4.18 -3.77 8.43
CA ILE A 230 3.90 -3.97 9.87
C ILE A 230 2.44 -4.43 10.07
N CYS A 231 1.49 -3.76 9.40
CA CYS A 231 0.07 -4.13 9.45
C CYS A 231 -0.17 -5.53 8.87
N GLN A 232 0.48 -5.88 7.76
CA GLN A 232 0.38 -7.19 7.12
C GLN A 232 0.91 -8.29 8.03
N ALA A 233 2.10 -8.10 8.62
CA ALA A 233 2.67 -9.06 9.56
C ALA A 233 1.77 -9.28 10.78
N ALA A 234 1.16 -8.21 11.31
CA ALA A 234 0.24 -8.30 12.43
C ALA A 234 -1.03 -9.08 12.05
N GLN A 235 -1.62 -8.83 10.88
CA GLN A 235 -2.80 -9.56 10.40
C GLN A 235 -2.55 -11.04 10.13
N GLU A 236 -1.33 -11.40 9.69
CA GLU A 236 -0.93 -12.78 9.43
C GLU A 236 -0.30 -13.47 10.65
N HIS A 237 -0.07 -12.73 11.74
CA HIS A 237 0.64 -13.18 12.94
C HIS A 237 2.02 -13.79 12.64
N GLN A 238 2.66 -13.34 11.55
CA GLN A 238 3.95 -13.84 11.09
C GLN A 238 4.61 -12.87 10.09
N GLY A 239 5.90 -13.02 9.87
CA GLY A 239 6.61 -12.34 8.79
C GLY A 239 6.77 -13.27 7.58
N ASP A 240 6.07 -12.99 6.48
CA ASP A 240 6.18 -13.78 5.25
C ASP A 240 7.07 -13.04 4.23
N PRO A 241 8.20 -13.63 3.76
CA PRO A 241 9.06 -13.01 2.76
C PRO A 241 8.38 -12.89 1.37
N GLU A 242 7.28 -13.59 1.11
CA GLU A 242 6.48 -13.47 -0.10
C GLU A 242 5.30 -12.48 0.05
N ALA A 243 5.06 -11.94 1.26
CA ALA A 243 4.02 -10.94 1.47
C ALA A 243 4.19 -9.75 0.51
N GLY A 244 3.07 -9.19 0.07
CA GLY A 244 3.05 -8.06 -0.83
C GLY A 244 3.40 -8.37 -2.29
N THR A 245 3.48 -9.63 -2.70
CA THR A 245 3.69 -9.99 -4.12
C THR A 245 2.48 -9.52 -4.94
N PHE A 246 2.74 -8.75 -6.02
CA PHE A 246 1.75 -8.09 -6.88
C PHE A 246 0.94 -6.95 -6.22
N TYR A 247 1.23 -6.56 -4.97
CA TYR A 247 0.52 -5.46 -4.31
C TYR A 247 0.81 -4.09 -4.95
N GLU A 248 1.97 -3.94 -5.62
CA GLU A 248 2.28 -2.77 -6.44
C GLU A 248 1.25 -2.55 -7.54
N LEU A 249 0.77 -3.61 -8.19
CA LEU A 249 -0.24 -3.53 -9.24
C LEU A 249 -1.60 -3.07 -8.66
N SER A 250 -1.98 -3.61 -7.52
CA SER A 250 -3.20 -3.20 -6.81
C SER A 250 -3.13 -1.75 -6.36
N ALA A 251 -1.98 -1.30 -5.82
CA ALA A 251 -1.78 0.09 -5.42
C ALA A 251 -1.88 1.06 -6.61
N ILE A 252 -1.26 0.72 -7.75
CA ILE A 252 -1.38 1.50 -8.99
C ILE A 252 -2.84 1.52 -9.46
N ALA A 253 -3.51 0.36 -9.48
CA ALA A 253 -4.91 0.26 -9.90
C ALA A 253 -5.83 1.16 -9.05
N ILE A 254 -5.68 1.14 -7.73
CA ILE A 254 -6.42 2.00 -6.79
C ILE A 254 -6.25 3.47 -7.15
N VAL A 255 -5.00 3.92 -7.35
CA VAL A 255 -4.68 5.32 -7.63
C VAL A 255 -5.23 5.76 -8.99
N VAL A 256 -5.16 4.88 -10.00
CA VAL A 256 -5.63 5.15 -11.38
C VAL A 256 -7.15 5.14 -11.46
N ILE A 257 -7.81 4.14 -10.88
CA ILE A 257 -9.28 4.04 -10.82
C ILE A 257 -9.86 5.20 -10.02
N GLY A 258 -9.15 5.63 -8.97
CA GLY A 258 -9.49 6.84 -8.25
C GLY A 258 -9.43 8.12 -9.11
N GLY A 259 -8.74 8.10 -10.26
CA GLY A 259 -8.68 9.21 -11.20
C GLY A 259 -7.42 10.06 -11.13
N THR A 260 -6.39 9.61 -10.43
CA THR A 260 -5.05 10.25 -10.47
C THR A 260 -4.38 9.93 -11.80
N SER A 261 -3.82 10.96 -12.45
CA SER A 261 -3.20 10.85 -13.79
C SER A 261 -1.83 10.18 -13.73
N LEU A 262 -1.63 9.10 -14.48
CA LEU A 262 -0.31 8.47 -14.66
C LEU A 262 0.72 9.39 -15.35
N MET A 263 0.26 10.44 -16.03
CA MET A 263 1.14 11.43 -16.64
C MET A 263 1.66 12.47 -15.64
N GLY A 264 1.22 12.38 -14.38
CA GLY A 264 1.57 13.32 -13.31
C GLY A 264 0.74 14.61 -13.31
N GLY A 265 1.03 15.48 -12.37
CA GLY A 265 0.49 16.83 -12.21
C GLY A 265 -0.99 16.92 -11.83
N ARG A 266 -1.73 15.81 -11.80
CA ARG A 266 -3.17 15.78 -11.50
C ARG A 266 -3.51 14.55 -10.65
N GLY A 267 -4.31 14.75 -9.63
CA GLY A 267 -4.74 13.69 -8.71
C GLY A 267 -4.98 14.21 -7.30
N GLY A 268 -5.17 13.31 -6.36
CA GLY A 268 -5.35 13.68 -4.96
C GLY A 268 -5.74 12.51 -4.08
N ILE A 269 -5.55 12.69 -2.78
CA ILE A 269 -5.71 11.59 -1.82
C ILE A 269 -7.17 11.16 -1.62
N LEU A 270 -8.14 12.06 -1.81
CA LEU A 270 -9.56 11.70 -1.77
C LEU A 270 -9.93 10.77 -2.93
N LEU A 271 -9.29 10.96 -4.08
CA LEU A 271 -9.43 10.06 -5.23
C LEU A 271 -8.87 8.67 -4.90
N THR A 272 -7.74 8.60 -4.20
CA THR A 272 -7.15 7.36 -3.72
C THR A 272 -8.08 6.64 -2.74
N LEU A 273 -8.74 7.34 -1.83
CA LEU A 273 -9.75 6.76 -0.95
C LEU A 273 -10.90 6.13 -1.76
N ILE A 274 -11.44 6.84 -2.75
CA ILE A 274 -12.51 6.32 -3.60
C ILE A 274 -12.04 5.10 -4.38
N GLY A 275 -10.82 5.12 -4.93
CA GLY A 275 -10.22 3.97 -5.60
C GLY A 275 -10.04 2.77 -4.67
N THR A 276 -9.58 2.99 -3.43
CA THR A 276 -9.45 1.93 -2.42
C THR A 276 -10.80 1.28 -2.10
N LEU A 277 -11.85 2.08 -1.91
CA LEU A 277 -13.18 1.57 -1.67
C LEU A 277 -13.73 0.81 -2.89
N THR A 278 -13.48 1.31 -4.10
CA THR A 278 -13.94 0.68 -5.34
C THR A 278 -13.34 -0.72 -5.51
N ILE A 279 -12.01 -0.84 -5.39
CA ILE A 279 -11.32 -2.13 -5.48
C ILE A 279 -11.69 -3.03 -4.31
N GLY A 280 -11.72 -2.50 -3.09
CA GLY A 280 -12.07 -3.27 -1.90
C GLY A 280 -13.47 -3.87 -1.97
N TYR A 281 -14.47 -3.10 -2.40
CA TYR A 281 -15.84 -3.63 -2.61
C TYR A 281 -15.88 -4.64 -3.74
N LEU A 282 -15.18 -4.41 -4.85
CA LEU A 282 -15.11 -5.37 -5.94
C LEU A 282 -14.58 -6.73 -5.45
N GLU A 283 -13.41 -6.72 -4.79
CA GLU A 283 -12.81 -7.95 -4.26
C GLU A 283 -13.70 -8.63 -3.22
N LYS A 284 -14.35 -7.85 -2.36
CA LYS A 284 -15.26 -8.38 -1.34
C LYS A 284 -16.50 -9.02 -1.95
N ILE A 285 -17.12 -8.39 -2.96
CA ILE A 285 -18.28 -8.94 -3.67
C ILE A 285 -17.90 -10.26 -4.35
N LEU A 286 -16.77 -10.32 -5.02
CA LEU A 286 -16.29 -11.55 -5.65
C LEU A 286 -16.01 -12.64 -4.61
N SER A 287 -15.45 -12.27 -3.45
CA SER A 287 -15.15 -13.19 -2.35
C SER A 287 -16.40 -13.80 -1.72
N ILE A 288 -17.41 -12.98 -1.38
CA ILE A 288 -18.66 -13.49 -0.77
C ILE A 288 -19.49 -14.35 -1.73
N ASN A 289 -19.30 -14.18 -3.04
CA ASN A 289 -19.91 -15.01 -4.08
C ASN A 289 -19.04 -16.21 -4.49
N ALA A 290 -18.04 -16.57 -3.66
CA ALA A 290 -17.16 -17.72 -3.85
C ALA A 290 -16.40 -17.74 -5.19
N VAL A 291 -16.13 -16.58 -5.79
CA VAL A 291 -15.29 -16.48 -6.98
C VAL A 291 -13.84 -16.82 -6.61
N GLY A 292 -13.26 -17.82 -7.26
CA GLY A 292 -11.91 -18.29 -7.01
C GLY A 292 -10.83 -17.20 -7.22
N GLU A 293 -9.71 -17.31 -6.51
CA GLU A 293 -8.61 -16.33 -6.54
C GLU A 293 -8.09 -16.07 -7.96
N SER A 294 -7.89 -17.13 -8.76
CA SER A 294 -7.43 -17.00 -10.15
C SER A 294 -8.36 -16.14 -11.01
N SER A 295 -9.68 -16.30 -10.86
CA SER A 295 -10.68 -15.49 -11.56
C SER A 295 -10.68 -14.04 -11.07
N ARG A 296 -10.46 -13.80 -9.79
CA ARG A 296 -10.34 -12.46 -9.23
C ARG A 296 -9.13 -11.72 -9.80
N LEU A 297 -7.98 -12.39 -9.90
CA LEU A 297 -6.77 -11.82 -10.52
C LEU A 297 -6.99 -11.47 -12.00
N LEU A 298 -7.66 -12.34 -12.77
CA LEU A 298 -8.01 -12.07 -14.17
C LEU A 298 -8.93 -10.83 -14.29
N LEU A 299 -9.95 -10.74 -13.47
CA LEU A 299 -10.89 -9.60 -13.46
C LEU A 299 -10.16 -8.30 -13.07
N THR A 300 -9.30 -8.34 -12.06
CA THR A 300 -8.49 -7.17 -11.65
C THR A 300 -7.61 -6.69 -12.81
N GLY A 301 -6.95 -7.60 -13.54
CA GLY A 301 -6.16 -7.25 -14.73
C GLY A 301 -7.00 -6.57 -15.81
N VAL A 302 -8.17 -7.10 -16.13
CA VAL A 302 -9.11 -6.51 -17.12
C VAL A 302 -9.56 -5.11 -16.68
N ILE A 303 -9.85 -4.93 -15.39
CA ILE A 303 -10.29 -3.64 -14.82
C ILE A 303 -9.17 -2.60 -14.93
N ILE A 304 -7.92 -2.96 -14.61
CA ILE A 304 -6.77 -2.05 -14.74
C ILE A 304 -6.63 -1.57 -16.19
N ILE A 305 -6.65 -2.50 -17.16
CA ILE A 305 -6.53 -2.17 -18.58
C ILE A 305 -7.66 -1.23 -19.01
N THR A 306 -8.91 -1.55 -18.63
CA THR A 306 -10.08 -0.75 -18.97
C THR A 306 -9.98 0.66 -18.38
N ALA A 307 -9.58 0.79 -17.12
CA ALA A 307 -9.40 2.08 -16.45
C ALA A 307 -8.34 2.95 -17.16
N VAL A 308 -7.22 2.35 -17.55
CA VAL A 308 -6.15 3.07 -18.28
C VAL A 308 -6.60 3.51 -19.67
N LEU A 309 -7.35 2.66 -20.39
CA LEU A 309 -7.88 2.99 -21.71
C LEU A 309 -8.91 4.13 -21.67
N LEU A 310 -9.79 4.13 -20.66
CA LEU A 310 -10.74 5.22 -20.45
C LEU A 310 -10.05 6.54 -20.12
N GLN A 311 -8.98 6.49 -19.33
CA GLN A 311 -8.18 7.68 -18.99
C GLN A 311 -7.47 8.30 -20.22
N LYS A 312 -7.03 7.47 -21.19
CA LYS A 312 -6.36 7.92 -22.43
C LYS A 312 -7.31 8.65 -23.40
N ARG A 313 -8.60 8.31 -23.42
CA ARG A 313 -9.58 8.96 -24.32
C ARG A 313 -9.88 10.42 -23.99
N ARG A 314 -9.33 10.96 -22.91
CA ARG A 314 -9.60 12.32 -22.38
C ARG A 314 -8.50 13.33 -22.65
N LYS A 315 -7.58 13.00 -23.51
CA LYS A 315 -6.68 13.96 -24.14
C LYS A 315 -7.28 14.45 -25.45
#